data_39b42bd3cc543b43f21f12df424b8c3c
#
_entry.id   39b42bd3cc543b43f21f12df424b8c3c
#
_cell.length_a   1.000
_cell.length_b   1.000
_cell.length_c   1.000
_cell.angle_alpha   90.00
_cell.angle_beta   90.00
_cell.angle_gamma   90.00
#
_symmetry.space_group_name_H-M   'P 1'
#
loop_
_entity.id
_entity.type
_entity.pdbx_description
1 polymer ?
#
loop_
_entity_poly.entity_id
_entity_poly.type
_entity_poly.pdbx_seq_one_letter_code
_entity_poly.pdbx_strand_id
1 'polypeptide(L)'
;MKKIVLPALLALILLSSQTPKTADPKPMPPKKIIVYQVFTRLFGNTNSSNIPWGTKEQNGVGKFNDFTDAALAEIKKLGVSHVWYTGVPHHGVIGDFPEIGVKSDDPDVIKGRAGSPYAVRDYYQVNPDLAEDVTRRMEEFEALIARTHAQDMQVIIDIVPNHVSRHYEGKNNPSGVQNFGAGDDKTVAYHKDNNFYYIPGESFRVPESKNGYQPLGGEKHPLANGQFQEDPAKWTGNGSRKAQPDFYDWYETVKINYGVSPEGKKEFAERPADAATLDWSTHYAFWQGKEVPDSWKKFKDI
;
A
#
# COMPACT_ATOMS: atom_id res chain seq x y z
N MET A 1 -73.80 -25.54 72.80
CA MET A 1 -73.45 -26.07 71.43
C MET A 1 -72.41 -25.10 70.84
N LYS A 2 -71.14 -25.46 70.99
CA LYS A 2 -70.01 -24.61 70.41
C LYS A 2 -69.59 -25.20 69.08
N LYS A 3 -69.66 -24.40 68.06
CA LYS A 3 -69.18 -24.78 66.71
C LYS A 3 -67.65 -24.52 66.64
N ILE A 4 -66.91 -25.58 66.34
CA ILE A 4 -65.51 -25.53 66.11
C ILE A 4 -65.31 -25.25 64.59
N VAL A 5 -64.65 -24.15 64.27
CA VAL A 5 -64.28 -23.83 62.90
C VAL A 5 -62.79 -24.21 62.73
N LEU A 6 -62.52 -25.13 61.83
CA LEU A 6 -61.20 -25.61 61.51
C LEU A 6 -60.61 -24.70 60.37
N PRO A 7 -59.46 -24.11 60.53
CA PRO A 7 -58.85 -23.38 59.37
C PRO A 7 -58.13 -24.34 58.39
N ALA A 8 -58.49 -24.29 57.15
CA ALA A 8 -57.82 -25.00 56.11
C ALA A 8 -56.49 -24.30 55.81
N LEU A 9 -55.39 -25.04 55.97
CA LEU A 9 -54.03 -24.60 55.65
C LEU A 9 -53.78 -24.83 54.15
N LEU A 10 -53.73 -23.75 53.35
CA LEU A 10 -53.43 -23.79 51.91
C LEU A 10 -51.88 -23.80 51.74
N ALA A 11 -51.33 -24.97 51.47
CA ALA A 11 -49.92 -25.11 51.17
C ALA A 11 -49.65 -24.67 49.69
N LEU A 12 -49.04 -23.50 49.50
CA LEU A 12 -48.60 -23.01 48.17
C LEU A 12 -47.30 -23.71 47.81
N ILE A 13 -47.36 -24.69 46.91
CA ILE A 13 -46.19 -25.32 46.33
C ILE A 13 -45.65 -24.39 45.28
N LEU A 14 -44.54 -23.67 45.57
CA LEU A 14 -43.75 -22.93 44.60
C LEU A 14 -42.96 -23.92 43.74
N LEU A 15 -43.49 -24.27 42.59
CA LEU A 15 -42.72 -24.93 41.52
C LEU A 15 -41.77 -23.89 40.94
N SER A 16 -40.52 -23.90 41.36
CA SER A 16 -39.45 -23.19 40.68
C SER A 16 -39.20 -23.87 39.32
N SER A 17 -39.76 -23.31 38.28
CA SER A 17 -39.40 -23.68 36.90
C SER A 17 -37.96 -23.23 36.65
N GLN A 18 -36.99 -24.12 36.84
CA GLN A 18 -35.66 -23.91 36.30
C GLN A 18 -35.74 -24.02 34.79
N THR A 19 -35.72 -22.88 34.09
CA THR A 19 -35.48 -22.85 32.66
C THR A 19 -34.10 -23.50 32.40
N PRO A 20 -34.02 -24.48 31.52
CA PRO A 20 -32.71 -25.05 31.19
C PRO A 20 -31.80 -23.93 30.66
N LYS A 21 -30.68 -23.68 31.33
CA LYS A 21 -29.64 -22.83 30.79
C LYS A 21 -29.24 -23.37 29.42
N THR A 22 -29.65 -22.69 28.34
CA THR A 22 -29.11 -22.95 27.03
C THR A 22 -27.62 -22.78 27.14
N ALA A 23 -26.86 -23.84 26.87
CA ALA A 23 -25.40 -23.78 26.82
C ALA A 23 -25.02 -22.69 25.83
N ASP A 24 -24.17 -21.76 26.25
CA ASP A 24 -23.62 -20.74 25.34
C ASP A 24 -23.10 -21.46 24.10
N PRO A 25 -23.45 -20.98 22.89
CA PRO A 25 -22.99 -21.61 21.69
C PRO A 25 -21.46 -21.67 21.74
N LYS A 26 -20.88 -22.87 21.60
CA LYS A 26 -19.42 -23.02 21.50
C LYS A 26 -18.93 -22.03 20.44
N PRO A 27 -17.90 -21.22 20.73
CA PRO A 27 -17.35 -20.32 19.73
C PRO A 27 -16.98 -21.16 18.51
N MET A 28 -17.57 -20.80 17.37
CA MET A 28 -17.21 -21.44 16.11
C MET A 28 -15.70 -21.24 15.90
N PRO A 29 -14.97 -22.28 15.47
CA PRO A 29 -13.56 -22.10 15.15
C PRO A 29 -13.42 -20.97 14.11
N PRO A 30 -12.40 -20.13 14.22
CA PRO A 30 -12.20 -19.02 13.30
C PRO A 30 -12.21 -19.57 11.85
N LYS A 31 -13.01 -18.97 10.99
CA LYS A 31 -13.11 -19.35 9.59
C LYS A 31 -11.71 -19.26 8.96
N LYS A 32 -11.23 -20.32 8.32
CA LYS A 32 -9.93 -20.36 7.67
C LYS A 32 -9.86 -19.26 6.61
N ILE A 33 -8.84 -18.41 6.67
CA ILE A 33 -8.53 -17.40 5.65
C ILE A 33 -7.66 -18.06 4.58
N ILE A 34 -8.09 -17.99 3.33
CA ILE A 34 -7.32 -18.43 2.15
C ILE A 34 -7.15 -17.22 1.25
N VAL A 35 -5.89 -16.82 1.04
CA VAL A 35 -5.53 -15.66 0.21
C VAL A 35 -5.03 -16.15 -1.14
N TYR A 36 -5.59 -15.59 -2.21
CA TYR A 36 -5.09 -15.72 -3.57
C TYR A 36 -4.37 -14.43 -3.95
N GLN A 37 -3.04 -14.46 -4.01
CA GLN A 37 -2.26 -13.32 -4.46
C GLN A 37 -2.14 -13.36 -5.98
N VAL A 38 -2.36 -12.22 -6.62
CA VAL A 38 -2.25 -12.08 -8.07
C VAL A 38 -1.54 -10.77 -8.43
N PHE A 39 -0.56 -10.86 -9.32
CA PHE A 39 0.05 -9.67 -9.88
C PHE A 39 -0.87 -9.12 -10.97
N THR A 40 -1.56 -8.00 -10.65
CA THR A 40 -2.66 -7.44 -11.46
C THR A 40 -2.25 -7.22 -12.91
N ARG A 41 -1.05 -6.71 -13.14
CA ARG A 41 -0.50 -6.45 -14.47
C ARG A 41 -0.36 -7.69 -15.36
N LEU A 42 -0.27 -8.89 -14.76
CA LEU A 42 -0.09 -10.14 -15.51
C LEU A 42 -1.39 -10.90 -15.72
N PHE A 43 -2.39 -10.70 -14.87
CA PHE A 43 -3.66 -11.41 -14.97
C PHE A 43 -4.43 -10.98 -16.22
N GLY A 44 -4.94 -11.92 -16.97
CA GLY A 44 -5.66 -11.66 -18.23
C GLY A 44 -4.77 -11.29 -19.42
N ASN A 45 -3.48 -10.97 -19.21
CA ASN A 45 -2.56 -10.73 -20.31
C ASN A 45 -2.26 -12.04 -21.06
N THR A 46 -2.83 -12.18 -22.24
CA THR A 46 -2.64 -13.35 -23.11
C THR A 46 -1.46 -13.19 -24.08
N ASN A 47 -0.81 -12.02 -24.08
CA ASN A 47 0.36 -11.79 -24.92
C ASN A 47 1.60 -12.48 -24.30
N SER A 48 2.20 -13.39 -25.02
CA SER A 48 3.36 -14.19 -24.60
C SER A 48 4.67 -13.80 -25.30
N SER A 49 4.73 -12.63 -25.94
CA SER A 49 5.92 -12.19 -26.71
C SER A 49 7.15 -12.03 -25.81
N ASN A 50 6.99 -11.53 -24.60
CA ASN A 50 8.03 -11.34 -23.58
C ASN A 50 9.31 -10.68 -24.14
N ILE A 51 9.14 -9.66 -24.99
CA ILE A 51 10.24 -8.93 -25.61
C ILE A 51 11.01 -8.18 -24.52
N PRO A 52 12.31 -8.42 -24.33
CA PRO A 52 13.10 -7.64 -23.39
C PRO A 52 12.98 -6.14 -23.69
N TRP A 53 12.68 -5.33 -22.67
CA TRP A 53 12.43 -3.88 -22.80
C TRP A 53 11.25 -3.51 -23.71
N GLY A 54 10.44 -4.46 -24.14
CA GLY A 54 9.28 -4.24 -24.98
C GLY A 54 8.28 -3.28 -24.38
N THR A 55 7.59 -2.54 -25.24
CA THR A 55 6.50 -1.64 -24.83
C THR A 55 5.29 -2.42 -24.33
N LYS A 56 4.32 -1.73 -23.73
CA LYS A 56 3.06 -2.36 -23.32
C LYS A 56 2.24 -2.89 -24.50
N GLU A 57 2.37 -2.27 -25.67
CA GLU A 57 1.73 -2.73 -26.91
C GLU A 57 2.36 -4.03 -27.41
N GLN A 58 3.68 -4.19 -27.22
CA GLN A 58 4.41 -5.40 -27.59
C GLN A 58 4.18 -6.57 -26.63
N ASN A 59 4.19 -6.30 -25.33
CA ASN A 59 4.16 -7.33 -24.28
C ASN A 59 2.77 -7.53 -23.64
N GLY A 60 1.86 -6.61 -23.90
CA GLY A 60 0.55 -6.60 -23.25
C GLY A 60 0.60 -6.16 -21.77
N VAL A 61 -0.56 -5.87 -21.24
CA VAL A 61 -0.79 -5.52 -19.83
C VAL A 61 -2.17 -6.02 -19.44
N GLY A 62 -2.25 -6.78 -18.34
CA GLY A 62 -3.52 -7.15 -17.72
C GLY A 62 -4.26 -5.92 -17.18
N LYS A 63 -5.58 -5.98 -17.19
CA LYS A 63 -6.49 -4.89 -16.83
C LYS A 63 -7.37 -5.25 -15.64
N PHE A 64 -7.88 -4.23 -14.94
CA PHE A 64 -8.89 -4.43 -13.91
C PHE A 64 -10.14 -5.18 -14.43
N ASN A 65 -10.48 -4.95 -15.69
CA ASN A 65 -11.64 -5.59 -16.32
C ASN A 65 -11.40 -7.03 -16.77
N ASP A 66 -10.15 -7.51 -16.80
CA ASP A 66 -9.83 -8.93 -17.03
C ASP A 66 -10.30 -9.83 -15.88
N PHE A 67 -10.43 -9.27 -14.67
CA PHE A 67 -11.05 -9.95 -13.54
C PHE A 67 -12.57 -9.97 -13.68
N THR A 68 -13.07 -10.69 -14.68
CA THR A 68 -14.50 -10.86 -14.93
C THR A 68 -15.18 -11.63 -13.79
N ASP A 69 -16.52 -11.55 -13.73
CA ASP A 69 -17.30 -12.36 -12.78
C ASP A 69 -17.00 -13.86 -12.92
N ALA A 70 -16.81 -14.34 -14.15
CA ALA A 70 -16.46 -15.74 -14.42
C ALA A 70 -15.08 -16.10 -13.87
N ALA A 71 -14.08 -15.25 -14.09
CA ALA A 71 -12.72 -15.45 -13.57
C ALA A 71 -12.70 -15.46 -12.05
N LEU A 72 -13.39 -14.51 -11.41
CA LEU A 72 -13.49 -14.43 -9.94
C LEU A 72 -14.26 -15.62 -9.37
N ALA A 73 -15.31 -16.12 -10.04
CA ALA A 73 -16.01 -17.33 -9.63
C ALA A 73 -15.11 -18.57 -9.67
N GLU A 74 -14.22 -18.70 -10.65
CA GLU A 74 -13.24 -19.80 -10.69
C GLU A 74 -12.22 -19.69 -9.53
N ILE A 75 -11.74 -18.49 -9.23
CA ILE A 75 -10.87 -18.24 -8.06
C ILE A 75 -11.63 -18.64 -6.77
N LYS A 76 -12.90 -18.27 -6.64
CA LYS A 76 -13.74 -18.64 -5.49
C LYS A 76 -13.86 -20.16 -5.30
N LYS A 77 -13.96 -20.93 -6.36
CA LYS A 77 -14.04 -22.42 -6.31
C LYS A 77 -12.84 -23.06 -5.66
N LEU A 78 -11.68 -22.37 -5.62
CA LEU A 78 -10.49 -22.82 -4.89
C LEU A 78 -10.61 -22.68 -3.37
N GLY A 79 -11.75 -22.18 -2.88
CA GLY A 79 -11.99 -21.92 -1.46
C GLY A 79 -11.41 -20.59 -0.98
N VAL A 80 -11.03 -19.69 -1.90
CA VAL A 80 -10.44 -18.39 -1.60
C VAL A 80 -11.45 -17.51 -0.87
N SER A 81 -10.98 -16.85 0.19
CA SER A 81 -11.74 -15.86 0.96
C SER A 81 -11.26 -14.42 0.70
N HIS A 82 -10.02 -14.23 0.25
CA HIS A 82 -9.41 -12.93 0.01
C HIS A 82 -8.60 -12.96 -1.28
N VAL A 83 -8.76 -11.95 -2.12
CA VAL A 83 -7.90 -11.73 -3.29
C VAL A 83 -6.96 -10.57 -2.98
N TRP A 84 -5.66 -10.83 -3.11
CA TRP A 84 -4.62 -9.83 -2.94
C TRP A 84 -4.15 -9.35 -4.32
N TYR A 85 -4.59 -8.17 -4.70
CA TYR A 85 -4.20 -7.50 -5.95
C TYR A 85 -2.88 -6.77 -5.75
N THR A 86 -1.78 -7.35 -6.24
CA THR A 86 -0.44 -6.76 -6.15
C THR A 86 -0.21 -5.75 -7.27
N GLY A 87 0.39 -4.61 -6.93
CA GLY A 87 0.82 -3.58 -7.89
C GLY A 87 -0.29 -2.62 -8.32
N VAL A 88 -1.34 -2.46 -7.52
CA VAL A 88 -2.46 -1.54 -7.78
C VAL A 88 -2.07 -0.06 -7.61
N PRO A 89 -1.38 0.39 -6.52
CA PRO A 89 -1.04 1.80 -6.37
C PRO A 89 -0.21 2.33 -7.53
N HIS A 90 -0.42 3.59 -7.88
CA HIS A 90 0.34 4.25 -8.95
C HIS A 90 1.82 4.31 -8.58
N HIS A 91 2.64 3.56 -9.28
CA HIS A 91 4.09 3.53 -9.14
C HIS A 91 4.78 4.15 -10.36
N GLY A 92 6.09 4.40 -10.27
CA GLY A 92 6.85 4.95 -11.37
C GLY A 92 6.84 4.02 -12.59
N VAL A 93 6.50 4.56 -13.76
CA VAL A 93 6.45 3.85 -15.05
C VAL A 93 7.00 4.72 -16.18
N ILE A 94 7.51 4.08 -17.22
CA ILE A 94 7.91 4.77 -18.44
C ILE A 94 6.72 4.80 -19.40
N GLY A 95 6.04 5.93 -19.42
CA GLY A 95 4.86 6.18 -20.28
C GLY A 95 4.16 7.47 -19.90
N ASP A 96 3.72 8.21 -20.89
CA ASP A 96 2.93 9.42 -20.71
C ASP A 96 1.44 9.09 -20.64
N PHE A 97 0.74 9.78 -19.76
CA PHE A 97 -0.71 9.73 -19.63
C PHE A 97 -1.26 11.17 -19.60
N PRO A 98 -1.25 11.85 -20.78
CA PRO A 98 -1.63 13.26 -20.87
C PRO A 98 -3.07 13.51 -20.45
N GLU A 99 -3.96 12.52 -20.60
CA GLU A 99 -5.38 12.61 -20.23
C GLU A 99 -5.59 12.88 -18.74
N ILE A 100 -4.62 12.50 -17.93
CA ILE A 100 -4.63 12.70 -16.48
C ILE A 100 -3.47 13.58 -15.99
N GLY A 101 -2.77 14.25 -16.91
CA GLY A 101 -1.66 15.17 -16.61
C GLY A 101 -0.43 14.48 -16.01
N VAL A 102 -0.23 13.17 -16.24
CA VAL A 102 0.90 12.40 -15.75
C VAL A 102 1.92 12.24 -16.88
N LYS A 103 3.15 12.68 -16.64
CA LYS A 103 4.29 12.49 -17.52
C LYS A 103 5.05 11.22 -17.16
N SER A 104 5.75 10.67 -18.15
CA SER A 104 6.69 9.57 -17.96
C SER A 104 7.67 9.84 -16.82
N ASP A 105 7.97 8.80 -16.08
CA ASP A 105 9.09 8.84 -15.17
C ASP A 105 10.41 8.75 -15.95
N ASP A 106 11.51 9.05 -15.26
CA ASP A 106 12.83 9.13 -15.86
C ASP A 106 13.48 7.73 -15.93
N PRO A 107 13.84 7.24 -17.13
CA PRO A 107 14.45 5.91 -17.29
C PRO A 107 15.79 5.75 -16.58
N ASP A 108 16.48 6.84 -16.24
CA ASP A 108 17.75 6.78 -15.52
C ASP A 108 17.56 6.39 -14.05
N VAL A 109 16.33 6.53 -13.51
CA VAL A 109 15.98 6.14 -12.14
C VAL A 109 14.86 5.11 -12.04
N ILE A 110 14.24 4.71 -13.16
CA ILE A 110 13.22 3.65 -13.20
C ILE A 110 13.79 2.42 -13.91
N LYS A 111 13.84 1.29 -13.22
CA LYS A 111 14.37 0.04 -13.77
C LYS A 111 13.30 -0.72 -14.54
N GLY A 112 13.30 -0.56 -15.86
CA GLY A 112 12.32 -1.18 -16.77
C GLY A 112 11.08 -0.33 -17.01
N ARG A 113 10.39 -0.57 -18.15
CA ARG A 113 9.24 0.27 -18.56
C ARG A 113 8.07 0.20 -17.61
N ALA A 114 7.80 -0.97 -17.06
CA ALA A 114 6.70 -1.18 -16.14
C ALA A 114 6.98 -0.65 -14.72
N GLY A 115 8.24 -0.31 -14.43
CA GLY A 115 8.67 0.10 -13.09
C GLY A 115 8.52 -1.00 -12.02
N SER A 116 8.75 -0.62 -10.78
CA SER A 116 8.52 -1.49 -9.63
C SER A 116 7.17 -1.18 -8.99
N PRO A 117 6.29 -2.18 -8.75
CA PRO A 117 5.02 -1.96 -8.08
C PRO A 117 5.18 -1.40 -6.65
N TYR A 118 6.38 -1.48 -6.10
CA TYR A 118 6.72 -0.98 -4.76
C TYR A 118 7.43 0.39 -4.77
N ALA A 119 7.70 0.97 -5.94
CA ALA A 119 8.16 2.34 -6.08
C ALA A 119 6.95 3.28 -6.26
N VAL A 120 6.12 3.40 -5.23
CA VAL A 120 4.86 4.14 -5.29
C VAL A 120 5.12 5.61 -5.57
N ARG A 121 4.48 6.12 -6.62
CA ARG A 121 4.54 7.53 -7.05
C ARG A 121 3.39 8.36 -6.49
N ASP A 122 2.23 7.74 -6.32
CA ASP A 122 1.03 8.40 -5.79
C ASP A 122 0.17 7.36 -5.05
N TYR A 123 -0.01 7.55 -3.75
CA TYR A 123 -0.83 6.64 -2.93
C TYR A 123 -2.34 6.84 -3.11
N TYR A 124 -2.76 7.97 -3.66
CA TYR A 124 -4.17 8.29 -3.85
C TYR A 124 -4.69 7.92 -5.24
N GLN A 125 -3.87 7.24 -6.03
CA GLN A 125 -4.20 6.84 -7.38
C GLN A 125 -3.79 5.38 -7.64
N VAL A 126 -4.48 4.76 -8.59
CA VAL A 126 -4.11 3.46 -9.11
C VAL A 126 -3.24 3.60 -10.35
N ASN A 127 -2.44 2.58 -10.64
CA ASN A 127 -1.59 2.53 -11.83
C ASN A 127 -2.44 2.66 -13.11
N PRO A 128 -2.22 3.70 -13.92
CA PRO A 128 -3.02 3.95 -15.12
C PRO A 128 -2.94 2.86 -16.18
N ASP A 129 -1.84 2.11 -16.24
CA ASP A 129 -1.70 0.97 -17.16
C ASP A 129 -2.72 -0.14 -16.91
N LEU A 130 -3.27 -0.25 -15.69
CA LEU A 130 -4.20 -1.31 -15.31
C LEU A 130 -5.65 -1.02 -15.71
N ALA A 131 -5.95 0.19 -16.16
CA ALA A 131 -7.28 0.56 -16.63
C ALA A 131 -7.38 0.42 -18.17
N GLU A 132 -8.56 0.14 -18.68
CA GLU A 132 -8.88 0.24 -20.10
C GLU A 132 -9.03 1.71 -20.51
N ASP A 133 -9.78 2.48 -19.69
CA ASP A 133 -9.89 3.93 -19.79
C ASP A 133 -9.10 4.59 -18.65
N VAL A 134 -7.96 5.18 -18.99
CA VAL A 134 -7.07 5.83 -18.04
C VAL A 134 -7.77 6.94 -17.24
N THR A 135 -8.74 7.64 -17.84
CA THR A 135 -9.49 8.70 -17.18
C THR A 135 -10.46 8.16 -16.13
N ARG A 136 -10.89 6.90 -16.26
CA ARG A 136 -11.82 6.20 -15.38
C ARG A 136 -11.14 5.14 -14.50
N ARG A 137 -9.83 5.16 -14.41
CA ARG A 137 -9.04 4.13 -13.70
C ARG A 137 -9.47 3.85 -12.27
N MET A 138 -9.88 4.87 -11.53
CA MET A 138 -10.38 4.71 -10.16
C MET A 138 -11.71 3.98 -10.15
N GLU A 139 -12.63 4.35 -11.03
CA GLU A 139 -13.94 3.72 -11.17
C GLU A 139 -13.81 2.25 -11.62
N GLU A 140 -12.88 1.95 -12.52
CA GLU A 140 -12.61 0.57 -12.93
C GLU A 140 -12.07 -0.27 -11.77
N PHE A 141 -11.21 0.30 -10.93
CA PHE A 141 -10.72 -0.38 -9.74
C PHE A 141 -11.83 -0.57 -8.69
N GLU A 142 -12.66 0.44 -8.44
CA GLU A 142 -13.83 0.33 -7.56
C GLU A 142 -14.81 -0.75 -8.06
N ALA A 143 -15.03 -0.82 -9.38
CA ALA A 143 -15.83 -1.86 -9.99
C ALA A 143 -15.22 -3.26 -9.82
N LEU A 144 -13.88 -3.40 -9.86
CA LEU A 144 -13.19 -4.65 -9.53
C LEU A 144 -13.44 -5.06 -8.07
N ILE A 145 -13.33 -4.11 -7.13
CA ILE A 145 -13.63 -4.35 -5.72
C ILE A 145 -15.06 -4.86 -5.57
N ALA A 146 -16.01 -4.18 -6.19
CA ALA A 146 -17.44 -4.57 -6.14
C ALA A 146 -17.66 -5.98 -6.72
N ARG A 147 -17.06 -6.32 -7.87
CA ARG A 147 -17.14 -7.68 -8.45
C ARG A 147 -16.55 -8.74 -7.52
N THR A 148 -15.42 -8.44 -6.87
CA THR A 148 -14.76 -9.36 -5.92
C THR A 148 -15.67 -9.60 -4.70
N HIS A 149 -16.26 -8.55 -4.16
CA HIS A 149 -17.20 -8.64 -3.04
C HIS A 149 -18.47 -9.41 -3.43
N ALA A 150 -18.98 -9.26 -4.67
CA ALA A 150 -20.13 -10.01 -5.18
C ALA A 150 -19.87 -11.53 -5.23
N GLN A 151 -18.63 -11.97 -5.29
CA GLN A 151 -18.23 -13.37 -5.16
C GLN A 151 -17.95 -13.80 -3.70
N ASP A 152 -18.40 -13.02 -2.70
CA ASP A 152 -18.14 -13.28 -1.28
C ASP A 152 -16.63 -13.49 -0.98
N MET A 153 -15.78 -12.63 -1.56
CA MET A 153 -14.35 -12.53 -1.31
C MET A 153 -13.99 -11.12 -0.88
N GLN A 154 -13.00 -10.98 -0.01
CA GLN A 154 -12.46 -9.69 0.42
C GLN A 154 -11.29 -9.28 -0.49
N VAL A 155 -11.02 -7.98 -0.53
CA VAL A 155 -9.90 -7.40 -1.29
C VAL A 155 -8.77 -7.02 -0.35
N ILE A 156 -7.53 -7.31 -0.77
CA ILE A 156 -6.30 -6.85 -0.14
C ILE A 156 -5.50 -6.10 -1.22
N ILE A 157 -4.96 -4.94 -0.87
CA ILE A 157 -3.96 -4.22 -1.67
C ILE A 157 -2.71 -3.93 -0.84
N ASP A 158 -1.57 -3.83 -1.50
CA ASP A 158 -0.30 -3.51 -0.85
C ASP A 158 -0.21 -2.03 -0.50
N ILE A 159 0.30 -1.74 0.69
CA ILE A 159 0.82 -0.43 1.05
C ILE A 159 2.25 -0.61 1.52
N VAL A 160 3.19 0.13 0.94
CA VAL A 160 4.61 0.07 1.24
C VAL A 160 5.06 1.36 1.93
N PRO A 161 5.07 1.43 3.27
CA PRO A 161 5.33 2.67 3.98
C PRO A 161 6.82 2.97 4.19
N ASN A 162 7.74 2.10 3.76
CA ASN A 162 9.17 2.26 4.03
C ASN A 162 9.86 3.30 3.13
N HIS A 163 9.36 3.45 1.92
CA HIS A 163 9.92 4.29 0.86
C HIS A 163 8.85 4.64 -0.17
N VAL A 164 9.16 5.61 -1.01
CA VAL A 164 8.35 6.00 -2.17
C VAL A 164 9.23 6.11 -3.40
N SER A 165 8.63 6.22 -4.58
CA SER A 165 9.37 6.57 -5.81
C SER A 165 10.20 7.83 -5.59
N ARG A 166 11.38 7.90 -6.20
CA ARG A 166 12.22 9.11 -6.18
C ARG A 166 11.48 10.31 -6.77
N HIS A 167 10.61 10.09 -7.72
CA HIS A 167 9.70 11.08 -8.29
C HIS A 167 8.29 10.92 -7.69
N TYR A 168 8.16 10.97 -6.34
CA TYR A 168 6.85 10.97 -5.68
C TYR A 168 6.09 12.26 -5.97
N GLU A 169 4.90 12.15 -6.53
CA GLU A 169 4.02 13.28 -6.83
C GLU A 169 2.56 12.84 -6.80
N GLY A 170 1.86 13.11 -5.69
CA GLY A 170 0.42 12.95 -5.60
C GLY A 170 -0.29 14.06 -6.39
N LYS A 171 -1.10 13.68 -7.36
CA LYS A 171 -1.86 14.63 -8.21
C LYS A 171 -3.21 15.00 -7.62
N ASN A 172 -3.84 14.08 -6.93
CA ASN A 172 -5.19 14.22 -6.39
C ASN A 172 -5.21 13.99 -4.87
N ASN A 173 -4.28 14.60 -4.17
CA ASN A 173 -4.25 14.50 -2.71
C ASN A 173 -5.57 15.07 -2.12
N PRO A 174 -6.07 14.49 -1.04
CA PRO A 174 -7.16 15.06 -0.27
C PRO A 174 -6.87 16.50 0.15
N SER A 175 -7.92 17.29 0.35
CA SER A 175 -7.79 18.69 0.77
C SER A 175 -6.93 18.82 2.04
N GLY A 176 -5.90 19.65 1.98
CA GLY A 176 -4.96 19.87 3.09
C GLY A 176 -3.81 18.86 3.18
N VAL A 177 -3.81 17.80 2.37
CA VAL A 177 -2.71 16.81 2.34
C VAL A 177 -1.64 17.27 1.36
N GLN A 178 -0.43 17.46 1.88
CA GLN A 178 0.74 17.83 1.08
C GLN A 178 1.54 16.56 0.66
N ASN A 179 2.21 16.63 -0.49
CA ASN A 179 3.12 15.59 -0.91
C ASN A 179 4.25 15.36 0.11
N PHE A 180 4.76 14.14 0.15
CA PHE A 180 5.97 13.85 0.91
C PHE A 180 7.10 14.77 0.48
N GLY A 181 7.81 15.36 1.45
CA GLY A 181 8.93 16.26 1.23
C GLY A 181 8.58 17.72 0.92
N ALA A 182 7.29 18.05 0.78
CA ALA A 182 6.88 19.43 0.45
C ALA A 182 7.24 20.45 1.55
N GLY A 183 7.21 20.04 2.82
CA GLY A 183 7.53 20.88 3.97
C GLY A 183 8.92 20.63 4.57
N ASP A 184 9.75 19.80 3.93
CA ASP A 184 11.03 19.40 4.48
C ASP A 184 12.07 20.52 4.49
N ASP A 185 12.81 20.64 5.58
CA ASP A 185 14.07 21.41 5.62
C ASP A 185 15.18 20.61 4.92
N LYS A 186 15.48 21.03 3.70
CA LYS A 186 16.50 20.38 2.85
C LYS A 186 17.94 20.82 3.16
N THR A 187 18.12 21.77 4.08
CA THR A 187 19.43 22.27 4.46
C THR A 187 20.14 21.38 5.48
N VAL A 188 19.39 20.45 6.10
CA VAL A 188 19.89 19.51 7.10
C VAL A 188 19.77 18.07 6.62
N ALA A 189 20.70 17.21 7.05
CA ALA A 189 20.64 15.79 6.68
C ALA A 189 19.45 15.05 7.32
N TYR A 190 19.01 15.52 8.47
CA TYR A 190 17.91 14.95 9.23
C TYR A 190 17.20 16.02 10.07
N HIS A 191 15.90 15.96 10.09
CA HIS A 191 15.03 16.58 11.08
C HIS A 191 13.87 15.62 11.36
N LYS A 192 13.40 15.49 12.60
CA LYS A 192 12.40 14.49 12.98
C LYS A 192 11.09 14.57 12.16
N ASP A 193 10.73 15.78 11.74
CA ASP A 193 9.52 16.07 10.96
C ASP A 193 9.76 16.16 9.44
N ASN A 194 11.01 16.04 8.96
CA ASN A 194 11.25 15.84 7.54
C ASN A 194 10.71 14.48 7.08
N ASN A 195 10.12 14.44 5.90
CA ASN A 195 9.65 13.18 5.33
C ASN A 195 10.79 12.32 4.76
N PHE A 196 11.91 12.96 4.40
CA PHE A 196 13.07 12.28 3.82
C PHE A 196 14.35 12.60 4.58
N TYR A 197 15.38 11.77 4.35
CA TYR A 197 16.77 12.04 4.71
C TYR A 197 17.47 12.66 3.52
N TYR A 198 18.26 13.69 3.75
CA TYR A 198 18.96 14.45 2.70
C TYR A 198 20.48 14.30 2.81
N ILE A 199 21.17 14.70 1.73
CA ILE A 199 22.62 14.83 1.65
C ILE A 199 22.89 16.30 1.28
N PRO A 200 22.91 17.22 2.25
CA PRO A 200 23.02 18.65 2.00
C PRO A 200 24.30 18.99 1.24
N GLY A 201 24.16 19.86 0.22
CA GLY A 201 25.27 20.31 -0.60
C GLY A 201 25.71 19.36 -1.70
N GLU A 202 25.04 18.22 -1.87
CA GLU A 202 25.29 17.30 -2.97
C GLU A 202 24.00 17.01 -3.74
N SER A 203 24.03 17.18 -5.07
CA SER A 203 22.94 16.77 -5.96
C SER A 203 23.04 15.27 -6.27
N PHE A 204 21.90 14.64 -6.50
CA PHE A 204 21.85 13.24 -6.93
C PHE A 204 22.57 13.03 -8.26
N ARG A 205 23.32 11.96 -8.34
CA ARG A 205 23.94 11.48 -9.58
C ARG A 205 23.45 10.06 -9.86
N VAL A 206 23.08 9.83 -11.11
CA VAL A 206 22.70 8.50 -11.59
C VAL A 206 23.86 7.51 -11.32
N PRO A 207 23.59 6.31 -10.77
CA PRO A 207 24.61 5.30 -10.54
C PRO A 207 25.36 4.94 -11.82
N GLU A 208 26.66 4.64 -11.69
CA GLU A 208 27.41 4.07 -12.79
C GLU A 208 26.83 2.72 -13.20
N SER A 209 26.56 2.59 -14.50
CA SER A 209 26.02 1.36 -15.07
C SER A 209 26.97 0.17 -14.89
N LYS A 210 26.40 -1.01 -14.59
CA LYS A 210 27.16 -2.26 -14.46
C LYS A 210 26.63 -3.34 -15.41
N ASN A 211 27.47 -4.28 -15.76
CA ASN A 211 27.14 -5.44 -16.60
C ASN A 211 26.49 -5.08 -17.95
N GLY A 212 26.85 -3.92 -18.50
CA GLY A 212 26.31 -3.47 -19.78
C GLY A 212 24.84 -3.01 -19.72
N TYR A 213 24.29 -2.81 -18.52
CA TYR A 213 22.94 -2.26 -18.39
C TYR A 213 22.84 -0.88 -19.07
N GLN A 214 21.79 -0.71 -19.82
CA GLN A 214 21.40 0.57 -20.40
C GLN A 214 19.91 0.81 -20.11
N PRO A 215 19.50 2.01 -19.71
CA PRO A 215 18.09 2.34 -19.61
C PRO A 215 17.34 1.98 -20.89
N LEU A 216 16.17 1.38 -20.76
CA LEU A 216 15.32 0.93 -21.88
C LEU A 216 16.03 -0.02 -22.87
N GLY A 217 17.07 -0.75 -22.43
CA GLY A 217 17.86 -1.63 -23.30
C GLY A 217 18.66 -0.88 -24.36
N GLY A 218 18.94 0.40 -24.15
CA GLY A 218 19.67 1.26 -25.10
C GLY A 218 18.78 1.96 -26.12
N GLU A 219 17.47 1.85 -26.03
CA GLU A 219 16.57 2.64 -26.85
C GLU A 219 16.74 4.14 -26.57
N LYS A 220 16.73 4.94 -27.61
CA LYS A 220 16.86 6.40 -27.50
C LYS A 220 15.60 6.98 -26.84
N HIS A 221 15.79 7.64 -25.72
CA HIS A 221 14.73 8.34 -25.00
C HIS A 221 15.27 9.69 -24.49
N PRO A 222 14.52 10.80 -24.59
CA PRO A 222 15.02 12.12 -24.19
C PRO A 222 15.49 12.21 -22.75
N LEU A 223 14.86 11.45 -21.85
CA LEU A 223 15.20 11.40 -20.41
C LEU A 223 16.25 10.33 -20.07
N ALA A 224 16.58 9.38 -20.97
CA ALA A 224 17.68 8.42 -20.78
C ALA A 224 19.01 9.09 -21.16
N ASN A 225 19.44 10.06 -20.37
CA ASN A 225 20.56 10.95 -20.66
C ASN A 225 21.63 10.95 -19.56
N GLY A 226 21.50 10.06 -18.57
CA GLY A 226 22.40 9.95 -17.42
C GLY A 226 22.21 11.04 -16.38
N GLN A 227 21.12 11.81 -16.44
CA GLN A 227 20.86 12.93 -15.55
C GLN A 227 19.46 12.84 -14.94
N PHE A 228 19.37 13.00 -13.63
CA PHE A 228 18.12 13.15 -12.91
C PHE A 228 18.22 14.33 -11.95
N GLN A 229 17.26 15.24 -11.99
CA GLN A 229 17.28 16.47 -11.20
C GLN A 229 16.75 16.23 -9.78
N GLU A 230 17.66 16.11 -8.82
CA GLU A 230 17.32 16.06 -7.39
C GLU A 230 18.41 16.77 -6.58
N ASP A 231 18.06 17.88 -5.96
CA ASP A 231 18.95 18.71 -5.17
C ASP A 231 18.25 19.19 -3.88
N PRO A 232 18.82 18.92 -2.70
CA PRO A 232 19.89 17.95 -2.44
C PRO A 232 19.45 16.50 -2.68
N ALA A 233 20.41 15.61 -2.85
CA ALA A 233 20.15 14.18 -2.98
C ALA A 233 19.47 13.62 -1.71
N LYS A 234 18.60 12.62 -1.91
CA LYS A 234 17.94 11.88 -0.83
C LYS A 234 18.55 10.48 -0.68
N TRP A 235 18.48 9.92 0.52
CA TRP A 235 18.85 8.52 0.72
C TRP A 235 17.98 7.60 -0.12
N THR A 236 18.56 6.53 -0.63
CA THR A 236 17.81 5.50 -1.36
C THR A 236 16.85 4.73 -0.45
N GLY A 237 15.86 4.07 -1.02
CA GLY A 237 14.86 3.29 -0.28
C GLY A 237 15.47 2.21 0.62
N ASN A 238 16.60 1.63 0.23
CA ASN A 238 17.36 0.67 1.04
C ASN A 238 18.35 1.35 2.02
N GLY A 239 18.40 2.69 2.06
CA GLY A 239 19.14 3.47 3.04
C GLY A 239 20.58 3.81 2.67
N SER A 240 20.97 3.73 1.40
CA SER A 240 22.26 4.26 0.95
C SER A 240 22.30 5.79 1.13
N ARG A 241 23.41 6.28 1.71
CA ARG A 241 23.63 7.68 2.08
C ARG A 241 24.57 8.40 1.11
N LYS A 242 24.67 7.92 -0.12
CA LYS A 242 25.54 8.47 -1.16
C LYS A 242 24.71 9.25 -2.17
N ALA A 243 25.18 10.45 -2.56
CA ALA A 243 24.58 11.23 -3.63
C ALA A 243 24.69 10.52 -4.99
N GLN A 244 25.72 9.68 -5.18
CA GLN A 244 25.79 8.68 -6.24
C GLN A 244 25.76 7.31 -5.61
N PRO A 245 24.58 6.68 -5.50
CA PRO A 245 24.44 5.33 -4.94
C PRO A 245 25.12 4.28 -5.82
N ASP A 246 25.30 3.08 -5.29
CA ASP A 246 25.74 1.94 -6.09
C ASP A 246 24.61 1.49 -7.02
N PHE A 247 24.94 0.89 -8.18
CA PHE A 247 23.97 0.36 -9.12
C PHE A 247 23.03 -0.67 -8.49
N TYR A 248 23.45 -1.39 -7.47
CA TYR A 248 22.65 -2.39 -6.77
C TYR A 248 21.88 -1.81 -5.58
N ASP A 249 22.06 -0.52 -5.25
CA ASP A 249 21.16 0.17 -4.35
C ASP A 249 19.78 0.33 -5.00
N TRP A 250 18.73 0.44 -4.18
CA TRP A 250 17.41 0.72 -4.72
C TRP A 250 17.21 2.21 -4.95
N TYR A 251 17.98 2.74 -5.90
CA TYR A 251 18.00 4.18 -6.23
C TYR A 251 16.74 4.69 -6.93
N GLU A 252 15.88 3.81 -7.42
CA GLU A 252 14.54 4.13 -7.92
C GLU A 252 13.63 4.74 -6.84
N THR A 253 13.95 4.49 -5.57
CA THR A 253 13.16 4.88 -4.42
C THR A 253 13.95 5.75 -3.44
N VAL A 254 13.22 6.49 -2.60
CA VAL A 254 13.76 7.28 -1.50
C VAL A 254 13.19 6.82 -0.17
N LYS A 255 14.04 6.76 0.85
CA LYS A 255 13.66 6.29 2.18
C LYS A 255 12.82 7.33 2.90
N ILE A 256 11.70 6.89 3.48
CA ILE A 256 10.88 7.75 4.33
C ILE A 256 11.48 7.80 5.73
N ASN A 257 11.49 8.99 6.31
CA ASN A 257 11.93 9.25 7.66
C ASN A 257 10.72 9.23 8.62
N TYR A 258 10.81 8.38 9.60
CA TYR A 258 9.83 8.23 10.68
C TYR A 258 10.35 8.72 12.03
N GLY A 259 11.20 9.74 12.04
CA GLY A 259 11.76 10.30 13.27
C GLY A 259 12.86 9.41 13.87
N VAL A 260 13.63 8.71 13.03
CA VAL A 260 14.79 7.95 13.44
C VAL A 260 16.05 8.64 12.90
N SER A 261 16.92 9.15 13.78
CA SER A 261 18.11 9.84 13.33
C SER A 261 19.09 8.91 12.57
N PRO A 262 20.05 9.44 11.82
CA PRO A 262 21.08 8.64 11.14
C PRO A 262 21.84 7.70 12.07
N GLU A 263 21.96 8.04 13.36
CA GLU A 263 22.61 7.25 14.41
C GLU A 263 21.66 6.22 15.05
N GLY A 264 20.40 6.16 14.61
CA GLY A 264 19.40 5.22 15.11
C GLY A 264 18.63 5.68 16.34
N LYS A 265 18.77 6.97 16.76
CA LYS A 265 17.99 7.53 17.86
C LYS A 265 16.55 7.74 17.39
N LYS A 266 15.59 7.18 18.12
CA LYS A 266 14.16 7.40 17.89
C LYS A 266 13.72 8.69 18.57
N GLU A 267 13.03 9.57 17.85
CA GLU A 267 12.53 10.86 18.32
C GLU A 267 10.99 10.89 18.29
N PHE A 268 10.38 9.78 18.71
CA PHE A 268 8.94 9.61 18.87
C PHE A 268 8.64 8.70 20.06
N ALA A 269 7.40 8.73 20.56
CA ALA A 269 6.98 7.83 21.63
C ALA A 269 7.08 6.37 21.16
N GLU A 270 7.75 5.52 21.92
CA GLU A 270 7.76 4.09 21.65
C GLU A 270 6.39 3.48 21.92
N ARG A 271 6.02 2.51 21.12
CA ARG A 271 4.78 1.75 21.35
C ARG A 271 4.93 0.92 22.62
N PRO A 272 3.81 0.60 23.34
CA PRO A 272 3.85 -0.30 24.48
C PRO A 272 4.49 -1.65 24.12
N ALA A 273 5.16 -2.27 25.08
CA ALA A 273 5.81 -3.56 24.88
C ALA A 273 4.83 -4.68 24.49
N ASP A 274 3.58 -4.57 24.95
CA ASP A 274 2.47 -5.48 24.67
C ASP A 274 1.66 -5.11 23.43
N ALA A 275 2.09 -4.11 22.65
CA ALA A 275 1.36 -3.61 21.48
C ALA A 275 0.97 -4.69 20.47
N ALA A 276 1.74 -5.78 20.38
CA ALA A 276 1.42 -6.90 19.50
C ALA A 276 0.17 -7.69 19.91
N THR A 277 -0.27 -7.56 21.16
CA THR A 277 -1.46 -8.23 21.71
C THR A 277 -2.67 -7.30 21.86
N LEU A 278 -2.47 -5.99 21.63
CA LEU A 278 -3.55 -5.01 21.68
C LEU A 278 -4.47 -5.14 20.47
N ASP A 279 -5.77 -5.00 20.70
CA ASP A 279 -6.70 -4.81 19.59
C ASP A 279 -6.42 -3.48 18.87
N TRP A 280 -6.92 -3.37 17.63
CA TRP A 280 -6.63 -2.23 16.78
C TRP A 280 -7.13 -0.89 17.35
N SER A 281 -8.27 -0.88 18.02
CA SER A 281 -8.84 0.34 18.62
C SER A 281 -7.97 0.86 19.78
N THR A 282 -7.50 -0.04 20.63
CA THR A 282 -6.57 0.28 21.73
C THR A 282 -5.23 0.77 21.20
N HIS A 283 -4.73 0.12 20.15
CA HIS A 283 -3.49 0.51 19.48
C HIS A 283 -3.60 1.91 18.86
N TYR A 284 -4.71 2.20 18.21
CA TYR A 284 -5.00 3.52 17.66
C TYR A 284 -5.13 4.60 18.77
N ALA A 285 -5.86 4.29 19.83
CA ALA A 285 -6.03 5.20 20.97
C ALA A 285 -4.70 5.58 21.65
N PHE A 286 -3.73 4.66 21.67
CA PHE A 286 -2.40 4.93 22.22
C PHE A 286 -1.71 6.10 21.48
N TRP A 287 -1.89 6.21 20.18
CA TRP A 287 -1.23 7.25 19.36
C TRP A 287 -2.01 8.56 19.34
N GLN A 288 -3.28 8.57 19.80
CA GLN A 288 -4.05 9.81 19.87
C GLN A 288 -3.42 10.80 20.86
N GLY A 289 -3.28 12.05 20.42
CA GLY A 289 -2.72 13.13 21.23
C GLY A 289 -1.20 13.03 21.47
N LYS A 290 -0.51 12.02 20.91
CA LYS A 290 0.94 11.96 20.95
C LYS A 290 1.55 12.72 19.81
N GLU A 291 2.66 13.39 20.09
CA GLU A 291 3.45 14.03 19.05
C GLU A 291 4.19 12.94 18.26
N VAL A 292 3.87 12.83 16.98
CA VAL A 292 4.47 11.87 16.06
C VAL A 292 5.08 12.62 14.86
N PRO A 293 6.15 12.08 14.24
CA PRO A 293 6.74 12.67 13.04
C PRO A 293 5.74 12.87 11.91
N ASP A 294 5.98 13.85 11.05
CA ASP A 294 5.06 14.23 9.97
C ASP A 294 4.75 13.08 9.01
N SER A 295 5.72 12.22 8.70
CA SER A 295 5.50 11.04 7.87
C SER A 295 4.46 10.06 8.45
N TRP A 296 4.38 9.92 9.78
CA TRP A 296 3.35 9.12 10.44
C TRP A 296 1.96 9.70 10.20
N LYS A 297 1.83 11.04 10.30
CA LYS A 297 0.56 11.73 10.06
C LYS A 297 0.09 11.50 8.63
N LYS A 298 0.99 11.66 7.64
CA LYS A 298 0.68 11.44 6.22
C LYS A 298 0.22 10.01 5.94
N PHE A 299 0.90 8.99 6.49
CA PHE A 299 0.46 7.60 6.30
C PHE A 299 -0.83 7.25 7.03
N LYS A 300 -1.19 7.96 8.07
CA LYS A 300 -2.49 7.79 8.70
C LYS A 300 -3.64 8.23 7.77
N ASP A 301 -3.38 9.21 6.90
CA ASP A 301 -4.38 9.80 6.02
C ASP A 301 -4.49 9.06 4.66
N ILE A 302 -3.52 8.18 4.35
CA ILE A 302 -3.55 7.23 3.24
C ILE A 302 -4.38 5.99 3.62
#